data_d0b080ecb5b528d623eb2f52ff4c6de9
#
_entry.id   d0b080ecb5b528d623eb2f52ff4c6de9
#
_cell.length_a   1.000
_cell.length_b   1.000
_cell.length_c   1.000
_cell.angle_alpha   90.00
_cell.angle_beta   90.00
_cell.angle_gamma   90.00
#
_symmetry.space_group_name_H-M   'P 1'
#
loop_
_entity.id
_entity.type
_entity.pdbx_description
1 polymer ?
#
loop_
_entity_poly.entity_id
_entity_poly.type
_entity_poly.pdbx_seq_one_letter_code
_entity_poly.pdbx_strand_id
1 'polypeptide(L)'
;MELARNKQDHTTEDFGERLQSATNVTTDASNLERLNRWSCAWEMFKERPVIGFGPGTYAFEYARFQAPENLTIISTNFGDAGNAHSEYLGPLSETGLPGLIFFLILIGFVFYKGIRLYLDWPEEDNEIKQLLFFMIFPVSSYFIHGFLNNYLDTDKACIPIWGMAAIFIALEQRLKELKF
;
A
#
# COMPACT_ATOMS: atom_id res chain seq x y z
N MET A 1 -32.34 -2.52 27.75
CA MET A 1 -31.63 -2.43 26.46
C MET A 1 -30.16 -2.61 26.78
N GLU A 2 -29.68 -3.85 26.83
CA GLU A 2 -28.31 -4.21 27.18
C GLU A 2 -27.43 -4.06 25.94
N LEU A 3 -26.49 -3.13 26.01
CA LEU A 3 -25.39 -3.06 25.07
C LEU A 3 -24.48 -4.28 25.27
N ALA A 4 -24.50 -5.21 24.34
CA ALA A 4 -23.61 -6.34 24.30
C ALA A 4 -22.17 -5.80 24.25
N ARG A 5 -21.47 -5.85 25.38
CA ARG A 5 -20.03 -5.60 25.51
C ARG A 5 -19.31 -6.71 24.75
N ASN A 6 -18.74 -6.38 23.62
CA ASN A 6 -17.87 -7.25 22.86
C ASN A 6 -16.60 -7.52 23.69
N LYS A 7 -16.61 -8.62 24.47
CA LYS A 7 -15.41 -9.13 25.13
C LYS A 7 -14.59 -9.85 24.06
N GLN A 8 -13.59 -9.21 23.53
CA GLN A 8 -12.52 -9.87 22.81
C GLN A 8 -11.64 -10.59 23.83
N ASP A 9 -11.91 -11.85 24.08
CA ASP A 9 -10.97 -12.74 24.76
C ASP A 9 -9.87 -13.09 23.74
N HIS A 10 -8.68 -12.57 23.98
CA HIS A 10 -7.48 -12.84 23.18
C HIS A 10 -6.91 -14.22 23.57
N THR A 11 -7.44 -15.28 23.00
CA THR A 11 -6.94 -16.65 23.16
C THR A 11 -6.30 -17.16 21.87
N THR A 12 -5.55 -18.24 21.96
CA THR A 12 -4.92 -18.93 20.81
C THR A 12 -5.92 -19.37 19.73
N GLU A 13 -7.19 -19.54 20.08
CA GLU A 13 -8.28 -19.83 19.16
C GLU A 13 -8.51 -18.68 18.18
N ASP A 14 -8.36 -17.43 18.63
CA ASP A 14 -8.48 -16.21 17.82
C ASP A 14 -7.43 -16.14 16.69
N PHE A 15 -6.22 -16.70 16.89
CA PHE A 15 -5.20 -16.73 15.83
C PHE A 15 -5.53 -17.74 14.71
N GLY A 16 -6.06 -18.91 15.08
CA GLY A 16 -6.52 -19.91 14.11
C GLY A 16 -7.70 -19.42 13.29
N GLU A 17 -8.67 -18.77 13.92
CA GLU A 17 -9.81 -18.14 13.24
C GLU A 17 -9.36 -17.01 12.32
N ARG A 18 -8.41 -16.19 12.72
CA ARG A 18 -7.82 -15.13 11.87
C ARG A 18 -7.07 -15.68 10.67
N LEU A 19 -6.33 -16.77 10.82
CA LEU A 19 -5.68 -17.45 9.70
C LEU A 19 -6.72 -18.05 8.75
N GLN A 20 -7.77 -18.67 9.28
CA GLN A 20 -8.84 -19.24 8.49
C GLN A 20 -9.64 -18.13 7.75
N SER A 21 -9.92 -17.02 8.41
CA SER A 21 -10.54 -15.84 7.78
C SER A 21 -9.65 -15.26 6.69
N ALA A 22 -8.33 -15.12 6.94
CA ALA A 22 -7.39 -14.61 5.95
C ALA A 22 -7.26 -15.52 4.72
N THR A 23 -7.48 -16.82 4.86
CA THR A 23 -7.46 -17.79 3.74
C THR A 23 -8.81 -17.95 3.06
N ASN A 24 -9.89 -17.54 3.72
CA ASN A 24 -11.25 -17.69 3.22
C ASN A 24 -11.71 -16.44 2.46
N VAL A 25 -11.26 -16.32 1.23
CA VAL A 25 -11.50 -15.14 0.36
C VAL A 25 -12.99 -14.98 0.01
N THR A 26 -13.78 -16.04 0.07
CA THR A 26 -15.16 -16.05 -0.46
C THR A 26 -16.26 -15.80 0.57
N THR A 27 -15.98 -15.91 1.86
CA THR A 27 -17.01 -15.78 2.93
C THR A 27 -16.69 -14.69 3.95
N ASP A 28 -15.44 -14.22 4.02
CA ASP A 28 -15.08 -13.13 4.91
C ASP A 28 -15.52 -11.78 4.31
N ALA A 29 -16.40 -11.07 5.02
CA ALA A 29 -16.94 -9.79 4.56
C ALA A 29 -15.85 -8.74 4.29
N SER A 30 -14.73 -8.79 5.03
CA SER A 30 -13.60 -7.88 4.82
C SER A 30 -12.86 -8.16 3.50
N ASN A 31 -12.68 -9.43 3.15
CA ASN A 31 -12.05 -9.83 1.89
C ASN A 31 -12.97 -9.54 0.70
N LEU A 32 -14.26 -9.81 0.83
CA LEU A 32 -15.25 -9.46 -0.20
C LEU A 32 -15.32 -7.96 -0.42
N GLU A 33 -15.26 -7.15 0.65
CA GLU A 33 -15.25 -5.70 0.53
C GLU A 33 -14.00 -5.19 -0.20
N ARG A 34 -12.82 -5.78 0.02
CA ARG A 34 -11.62 -5.44 -0.76
C ARG A 34 -11.81 -5.74 -2.24
N LEU A 35 -12.36 -6.91 -2.57
CA LEU A 35 -12.65 -7.27 -3.97
C LEU A 35 -13.65 -6.31 -4.61
N ASN A 36 -14.70 -5.92 -3.87
CA ASN A 36 -15.65 -4.90 -4.31
C ASN A 36 -14.93 -3.58 -4.61
N ARG A 37 -14.08 -3.10 -3.70
CA ARG A 37 -13.32 -1.85 -3.88
C ARG A 37 -12.31 -1.92 -5.03
N TRP A 38 -11.65 -3.06 -5.24
CA TRP A 38 -10.78 -3.25 -6.39
C TRP A 38 -11.56 -3.23 -7.71
N SER A 39 -12.74 -3.86 -7.72
CA SER A 39 -13.64 -3.80 -8.87
C SER A 39 -14.06 -2.36 -9.15
N CYS A 40 -14.45 -1.59 -8.13
CA CYS A 40 -14.78 -0.17 -8.28
C CYS A 40 -13.60 0.63 -8.86
N ALA A 41 -12.39 0.47 -8.32
CA ALA A 41 -11.19 1.13 -8.83
C ALA A 41 -10.92 0.81 -10.31
N TRP A 42 -11.15 -0.44 -10.69
CA TRP A 42 -10.99 -0.88 -12.08
C TRP A 42 -12.06 -0.29 -13.01
N GLU A 43 -13.33 -0.24 -12.57
CA GLU A 43 -14.40 0.40 -13.34
C GLU A 43 -14.16 1.92 -13.49
N MET A 44 -13.74 2.59 -12.41
CA MET A 44 -13.30 3.99 -12.45
C MET A 44 -12.18 4.19 -13.49
N PHE A 45 -11.16 3.35 -13.45
CA PHE A 45 -10.09 3.41 -14.44
C PHE A 45 -10.59 3.24 -15.87
N LYS A 46 -11.49 2.28 -16.13
CA LYS A 46 -12.05 2.08 -17.48
C LYS A 46 -12.83 3.30 -17.97
N GLU A 47 -13.52 4.01 -17.09
CA GLU A 47 -14.24 5.23 -17.46
C GLU A 47 -13.30 6.40 -17.80
N ARG A 48 -12.18 6.55 -17.03
CA ARG A 48 -11.22 7.65 -17.21
C ARG A 48 -9.77 7.17 -17.20
N PRO A 49 -9.32 6.46 -18.24
CA PRO A 49 -8.03 5.75 -18.20
C PRO A 49 -6.80 6.66 -18.24
N VAL A 50 -6.92 7.89 -18.71
CA VAL A 50 -5.78 8.79 -18.92
C VAL A 50 -5.54 9.72 -17.73
N ILE A 51 -6.59 10.38 -17.24
CA ILE A 51 -6.48 11.40 -16.19
C ILE A 51 -7.10 10.98 -14.86
N GLY A 52 -7.84 9.86 -14.84
CA GLY A 52 -8.60 9.42 -13.68
C GLY A 52 -9.69 10.41 -13.24
N PHE A 53 -10.08 10.34 -11.99
CA PHE A 53 -11.09 11.20 -11.39
C PHE A 53 -10.51 12.38 -10.61
N GLY A 54 -9.23 12.37 -10.35
CA GLY A 54 -8.49 13.34 -9.56
C GLY A 54 -7.90 12.73 -8.28
N PRO A 55 -6.75 13.23 -7.80
CA PRO A 55 -6.14 12.73 -6.57
C PRO A 55 -7.08 12.88 -5.36
N GLY A 56 -7.19 11.84 -4.53
CA GLY A 56 -8.02 11.83 -3.33
C GLY A 56 -9.52 11.71 -3.59
N THR A 57 -9.96 11.45 -4.82
CA THR A 57 -11.39 11.41 -5.17
C THR A 57 -12.00 10.03 -5.02
N TYR A 58 -11.21 8.98 -4.85
CA TYR A 58 -11.73 7.61 -4.75
C TYR A 58 -12.85 7.49 -3.72
N ALA A 59 -12.66 8.03 -2.52
CA ALA A 59 -13.63 7.97 -1.43
C ALA A 59 -15.02 8.54 -1.80
N PHE A 60 -15.07 9.50 -2.72
CA PHE A 60 -16.31 10.18 -3.14
C PHE A 60 -16.94 9.53 -4.37
N GLU A 61 -16.14 8.88 -5.20
CA GLU A 61 -16.58 8.40 -6.51
C GLU A 61 -16.93 6.91 -6.54
N TYR A 62 -16.24 6.09 -5.71
CA TYR A 62 -16.33 4.62 -5.82
C TYR A 62 -17.74 4.07 -5.61
N ALA A 63 -18.56 4.72 -4.78
CA ALA A 63 -19.88 4.21 -4.41
C ALA A 63 -20.80 3.97 -5.62
N ARG A 64 -20.69 4.79 -6.66
CA ARG A 64 -21.47 4.65 -7.90
C ARG A 64 -21.00 3.51 -8.82
N PHE A 65 -19.80 2.98 -8.55
CA PHE A 65 -19.22 1.87 -9.32
C PHE A 65 -19.39 0.52 -8.62
N GLN A 66 -20.03 0.49 -7.45
CA GLN A 66 -20.30 -0.75 -6.75
C GLN A 66 -21.34 -1.56 -7.52
N ALA A 67 -21.01 -2.81 -7.86
CA ALA A 67 -21.96 -3.74 -8.42
C ALA A 67 -22.85 -4.30 -7.29
N PRO A 68 -24.19 -4.33 -7.46
CA PRO A 68 -25.10 -4.81 -6.42
C PRO A 68 -24.76 -6.21 -5.88
N GLU A 69 -24.27 -7.08 -6.74
CA GLU A 69 -23.84 -8.46 -6.41
C GLU A 69 -22.58 -8.52 -5.54
N ASN A 70 -21.78 -7.45 -5.49
CA ASN A 70 -20.53 -7.37 -4.73
C ASN A 70 -20.70 -6.65 -3.39
N LEU A 71 -21.89 -6.14 -3.10
CA LEU A 71 -22.15 -5.45 -1.85
C LEU A 71 -22.07 -6.38 -0.66
N THR A 72 -21.42 -5.92 0.40
CA THR A 72 -21.29 -6.61 1.68
C THR A 72 -22.01 -5.83 2.79
N ILE A 73 -22.15 -6.43 3.96
CA ILE A 73 -22.74 -5.77 5.14
C ILE A 73 -21.95 -4.56 5.63
N ILE A 74 -20.69 -4.43 5.19
CA ILE A 74 -19.79 -3.32 5.54
C ILE A 74 -19.58 -2.34 4.38
N SER A 75 -20.20 -2.58 3.22
CA SER A 75 -20.15 -1.66 2.08
C SER A 75 -20.91 -0.37 2.40
N THR A 76 -20.35 0.76 2.00
CA THR A 76 -20.96 2.08 2.17
C THR A 76 -21.42 2.65 0.85
N ASN A 77 -22.62 3.25 0.83
CA ASN A 77 -23.19 3.86 -0.37
C ASN A 77 -22.97 5.39 -0.43
N PHE A 78 -22.36 5.98 0.59
CA PHE A 78 -22.30 7.42 0.79
C PHE A 78 -20.93 8.05 0.57
N GLY A 79 -19.93 7.28 0.11
CA GLY A 79 -18.62 7.84 -0.21
C GLY A 79 -17.78 8.30 0.99
N ASP A 80 -18.21 8.02 2.20
CA ASP A 80 -17.52 8.42 3.41
C ASP A 80 -16.50 7.34 3.82
N ALA A 81 -15.23 7.67 3.74
CA ALA A 81 -14.11 6.88 4.22
C ALA A 81 -13.71 5.64 3.39
N GLY A 82 -13.97 5.61 2.09
CA GLY A 82 -13.50 4.52 1.23
C GLY A 82 -12.10 4.80 0.65
N ASN A 83 -11.26 3.78 0.65
CA ASN A 83 -10.05 3.75 -0.18
C ASN A 83 -10.01 2.46 -1.00
N ALA A 84 -9.14 2.41 -2.00
CA ALA A 84 -9.04 1.26 -2.90
C ALA A 84 -8.42 0.01 -2.25
N HIS A 85 -7.97 0.07 -1.00
CA HIS A 85 -7.18 -0.98 -0.34
C HIS A 85 -6.03 -1.51 -1.21
N SER A 86 -5.40 -0.63 -1.98
CA SER A 86 -4.24 -0.94 -2.81
C SER A 86 -3.50 0.34 -3.18
N GLU A 87 -2.18 0.37 -2.94
CA GLU A 87 -1.30 1.46 -3.36
C GLU A 87 -1.20 1.61 -4.87
N TYR A 88 -1.65 0.61 -5.62
CA TYR A 88 -1.58 0.59 -7.09
C TYR A 88 -2.91 0.96 -7.74
N LEU A 89 -4.00 0.40 -7.22
CA LEU A 89 -5.34 0.66 -7.76
C LEU A 89 -5.87 2.04 -7.39
N GLY A 90 -5.47 2.59 -6.23
CA GLY A 90 -5.77 3.97 -5.87
C GLY A 90 -5.28 4.96 -6.93
N PRO A 91 -3.98 5.11 -7.14
CA PRO A 91 -3.44 5.97 -8.20
C PRO A 91 -3.97 5.65 -9.59
N LEU A 92 -4.21 4.37 -9.92
CA LEU A 92 -4.76 3.99 -11.22
C LEU A 92 -6.15 4.58 -11.45
N SER A 93 -7.03 4.53 -10.45
CA SER A 93 -8.40 5.06 -10.55
C SER A 93 -8.45 6.58 -10.46
N GLU A 94 -7.58 7.18 -9.64
CA GLU A 94 -7.60 8.61 -9.37
C GLU A 94 -6.82 9.44 -10.39
N THR A 95 -5.70 8.93 -10.90
CA THR A 95 -4.80 9.67 -11.80
C THR A 95 -4.56 8.97 -13.14
N GLY A 96 -5.28 7.87 -13.37
CA GLY A 96 -5.20 7.09 -14.60
C GLY A 96 -3.87 6.34 -14.75
N LEU A 97 -3.66 5.82 -15.95
CA LEU A 97 -2.44 5.06 -16.28
C LEU A 97 -1.14 5.87 -16.10
N PRO A 98 -1.06 7.15 -16.47
CA PRO A 98 0.14 7.96 -16.22
C PRO A 98 0.50 8.03 -14.73
N GLY A 99 -0.47 8.22 -13.83
CA GLY A 99 -0.22 8.27 -12.40
C GLY A 99 0.33 6.96 -11.84
N LEU A 100 -0.25 5.82 -12.24
CA LEU A 100 0.29 4.52 -11.88
C LEU A 100 1.72 4.33 -12.41
N ILE A 101 1.99 4.72 -13.68
CA ILE A 101 3.34 4.61 -14.25
C ILE A 101 4.35 5.44 -13.45
N PHE A 102 4.02 6.69 -13.12
CA PHE A 102 4.90 7.54 -12.30
C PHE A 102 5.13 6.95 -10.92
N PHE A 103 4.11 6.38 -10.30
CA PHE A 103 4.25 5.71 -9.01
C PHE A 103 5.17 4.49 -9.09
N LEU A 104 5.02 3.66 -10.12
CA LEU A 104 5.89 2.50 -10.35
C LEU A 104 7.35 2.91 -10.66
N ILE A 105 7.55 3.98 -11.42
CA ILE A 105 8.89 4.55 -11.67
C ILE A 105 9.52 5.02 -10.36
N LEU A 106 8.76 5.69 -9.50
CA LEU A 106 9.23 6.16 -8.20
C LEU A 106 9.68 4.99 -7.32
N ILE A 107 8.84 3.95 -7.22
CA ILE A 107 9.17 2.72 -6.48
C ILE A 107 10.44 2.09 -7.07
N GLY A 108 10.48 1.89 -8.39
CA GLY A 108 11.65 1.32 -9.08
C GLY A 108 12.92 2.14 -8.83
N PHE A 109 12.81 3.46 -8.78
CA PHE A 109 13.93 4.34 -8.47
C PHE A 109 14.43 4.17 -7.03
N VAL A 110 13.52 4.05 -6.05
CA VAL A 110 13.90 3.80 -4.64
C VAL A 110 14.66 2.48 -4.52
N PHE A 111 14.17 1.41 -5.15
CA PHE A 111 14.86 0.12 -5.16
C PHE A 111 16.19 0.18 -5.88
N TYR A 112 16.24 0.79 -7.05
CA TYR A 112 17.47 0.97 -7.81
C TYR A 112 18.54 1.67 -6.98
N LYS A 113 18.17 2.76 -6.29
CA LYS A 113 19.09 3.51 -5.43
C LYS A 113 19.57 2.68 -4.25
N GLY A 114 18.67 2.02 -3.53
CA GLY A 114 19.02 1.17 -2.38
C GLY A 114 19.98 0.04 -2.78
N ILE A 115 19.66 -0.68 -3.87
CA ILE A 115 20.49 -1.80 -4.36
C ILE A 115 21.84 -1.30 -4.87
N ARG A 116 21.87 -0.22 -5.67
CA ARG A 116 23.13 0.35 -6.17
C ARG A 116 24.04 0.81 -5.02
N LEU A 117 23.48 1.49 -4.03
CA LEU A 117 24.24 1.88 -2.84
C LEU A 117 24.82 0.69 -2.10
N TYR A 118 24.04 -0.36 -1.89
CA TYR A 118 24.52 -1.58 -1.25
C TYR A 118 25.68 -2.23 -2.03
N LEU A 119 25.58 -2.30 -3.36
CA LEU A 119 26.62 -2.89 -4.21
C LEU A 119 27.87 -2.02 -4.34
N ASP A 120 27.71 -0.71 -4.38
CA ASP A 120 28.81 0.25 -4.60
C ASP A 120 29.48 0.71 -3.31
N TRP A 121 28.93 0.35 -2.12
CA TRP A 121 29.48 0.74 -0.81
C TRP A 121 30.76 -0.04 -0.48
N PRO A 122 31.80 0.62 0.08
CA PRO A 122 33.07 -0.04 0.48
C PRO A 122 32.83 -1.21 1.43
N GLU A 123 33.54 -2.32 1.19
CA GLU A 123 33.44 -3.53 2.04
C GLU A 123 33.98 -3.30 3.46
N GLU A 124 34.86 -2.34 3.61
CA GLU A 124 35.48 -1.98 4.90
C GLU A 124 34.46 -1.33 5.84
N ASP A 125 33.45 -0.64 5.31
CA ASP A 125 32.34 -0.03 6.09
C ASP A 125 31.14 -0.98 6.16
N ASN A 126 31.33 -2.08 6.85
CA ASN A 126 30.35 -3.14 6.97
C ASN A 126 29.07 -2.69 7.71
N GLU A 127 29.18 -1.71 8.62
CA GLU A 127 28.01 -1.22 9.39
C GLU A 127 26.98 -0.55 8.47
N ILE A 128 27.43 0.36 7.60
CA ILE A 128 26.54 1.04 6.65
C ILE A 128 26.03 0.05 5.59
N LYS A 129 26.85 -0.89 5.16
CA LYS A 129 26.43 -1.91 4.20
C LYS A 129 25.33 -2.81 4.75
N GLN A 130 25.44 -3.22 6.02
CA GLN A 130 24.38 -3.95 6.72
C GLN A 130 23.11 -3.09 6.88
N LEU A 131 23.27 -1.82 7.26
CA LEU A 131 22.14 -0.90 7.37
C LEU A 131 21.37 -0.80 6.03
N LEU A 132 22.07 -0.60 4.92
CA LEU A 132 21.47 -0.55 3.58
C LEU A 132 20.71 -1.84 3.26
N PHE A 133 21.29 -3.00 3.54
CA PHE A 133 20.63 -4.29 3.37
C PHE A 133 19.33 -4.38 4.17
N PHE A 134 19.40 -4.07 5.48
CA PHE A 134 18.21 -4.12 6.35
C PHE A 134 17.15 -3.08 6.00
N MET A 135 17.50 -1.98 5.34
CA MET A 135 16.52 -0.99 4.88
C MET A 135 15.78 -1.42 3.61
N ILE A 136 16.41 -2.22 2.74
CA ILE A 136 15.76 -2.72 1.53
C ILE A 136 14.61 -3.67 1.87
N PHE A 137 14.73 -4.50 2.92
CA PHE A 137 13.71 -5.46 3.31
C PHE A 137 12.35 -4.84 3.68
N PRO A 138 12.25 -3.89 4.64
CA PRO A 138 10.97 -3.28 4.99
C PRO A 138 10.36 -2.50 3.81
N VAL A 139 11.18 -1.86 2.97
CA VAL A 139 10.69 -1.22 1.74
C VAL A 139 10.08 -2.26 0.80
N SER A 140 10.76 -3.40 0.60
CA SER A 140 10.24 -4.49 -0.24
C SER A 140 8.95 -5.07 0.33
N SER A 141 8.95 -5.40 1.62
CA SER A 141 7.79 -5.93 2.33
C SER A 141 6.59 -4.99 2.21
N TYR A 142 6.83 -3.68 2.39
CA TYR A 142 5.78 -2.68 2.28
C TYR A 142 5.15 -2.66 0.88
N PHE A 143 5.94 -2.56 -0.18
CA PHE A 143 5.40 -2.48 -1.54
C PHE A 143 4.76 -3.78 -2.02
N ILE A 144 5.20 -4.94 -1.52
CA ILE A 144 4.49 -6.20 -1.73
C ILE A 144 3.14 -6.17 -1.01
N HIS A 145 3.12 -5.76 0.26
CA HIS A 145 1.88 -5.64 1.04
C HIS A 145 0.94 -4.58 0.48
N GLY A 146 1.46 -3.55 -0.17
CA GLY A 146 0.73 -2.47 -0.83
C GLY A 146 -0.20 -2.92 -1.96
N PHE A 147 -0.08 -4.16 -2.46
CA PHE A 147 -1.10 -4.72 -3.35
C PHE A 147 -2.45 -4.89 -2.64
N LEU A 148 -2.44 -5.19 -1.34
CA LEU A 148 -3.62 -5.50 -0.53
C LEU A 148 -4.05 -4.37 0.40
N ASN A 149 -3.24 -3.32 0.53
CA ASN A 149 -3.48 -2.20 1.44
C ASN A 149 -2.86 -0.91 0.89
N ASN A 150 -3.31 0.24 1.43
CA ASN A 150 -2.77 1.56 1.11
C ASN A 150 -2.55 2.34 2.41
N TYR A 151 -1.36 2.26 2.95
CA TYR A 151 -0.99 2.93 4.20
C TYR A 151 -0.12 4.17 3.97
N LEU A 152 0.31 4.47 2.72
CA LEU A 152 1.04 5.71 2.41
C LEU A 152 0.20 6.97 2.64
N ASP A 153 -1.13 6.83 2.70
CA ASP A 153 -2.05 7.89 3.09
C ASP A 153 -1.97 8.22 4.59
N THR A 154 -1.22 7.42 5.37
CA THR A 154 -1.09 7.60 6.82
C THR A 154 0.35 7.92 7.21
N ASP A 155 0.53 8.81 8.19
CA ASP A 155 1.85 9.19 8.71
C ASP A 155 2.66 8.00 9.22
N LYS A 156 1.98 6.99 9.75
CA LYS A 156 2.62 5.79 10.34
C LYS A 156 3.42 4.99 9.33
N ALA A 157 3.02 4.97 8.07
CA ALA A 157 3.72 4.24 7.02
C ALA A 157 4.48 5.17 6.07
N CYS A 158 3.93 6.34 5.71
CA CYS A 158 4.57 7.23 4.77
C CYS A 158 5.89 7.79 5.32
N ILE A 159 5.96 8.17 6.60
CA ILE A 159 7.18 8.70 7.21
C ILE A 159 8.33 7.69 7.17
N PRO A 160 8.20 6.44 7.66
CA PRO A 160 9.31 5.48 7.58
C PRO A 160 9.69 5.11 6.14
N ILE A 161 8.74 4.92 5.23
CA ILE A 161 9.03 4.53 3.85
C ILE A 161 9.77 5.65 3.09
N TRP A 162 9.26 6.87 3.11
CA TRP A 162 9.93 8.00 2.46
C TRP A 162 11.18 8.45 3.22
N GLY A 163 11.23 8.24 4.55
CA GLY A 163 12.42 8.45 5.36
C GLY A 163 13.57 7.53 4.93
N MET A 164 13.31 6.24 4.69
CA MET A 164 14.32 5.32 4.14
C MET A 164 14.77 5.74 2.75
N ALA A 165 13.87 6.17 1.88
CA ALA A 165 14.24 6.71 0.56
C ALA A 165 15.14 7.95 0.67
N ALA A 166 14.85 8.86 1.60
CA ALA A 166 15.68 10.03 1.87
C ALA A 166 17.07 9.64 2.40
N ILE A 167 17.17 8.62 3.26
CA ILE A 167 18.45 8.11 3.75
C ILE A 167 19.28 7.53 2.59
N PHE A 168 18.68 6.81 1.64
CA PHE A 168 19.40 6.35 0.45
C PHE A 168 20.03 7.51 -0.33
N ILE A 169 19.30 8.63 -0.49
CA ILE A 169 19.83 9.81 -1.17
C ILE A 169 20.98 10.46 -0.38
N ALA A 170 20.85 10.57 0.95
CA ALA A 170 21.90 11.13 1.80
C ALA A 170 23.17 10.27 1.78
N LEU A 171 23.02 8.94 1.85
CA LEU A 171 24.15 8.02 1.77
C LEU A 171 24.80 8.02 0.37
N GLU A 172 24.05 8.24 -0.71
CA GLU A 172 24.63 8.42 -2.04
C GLU A 172 25.54 9.65 -2.10
N GLN A 173 25.14 10.75 -1.48
CA GLN A 173 26.00 11.96 -1.41
C GLN A 173 27.27 11.67 -0.64
N ARG A 174 27.17 11.03 0.54
CA ARG A 174 28.34 10.62 1.33
C ARG A 174 29.27 9.68 0.56
N LEU A 175 28.73 8.71 -0.18
CA LEU A 175 29.53 7.80 -1.00
C LEU A 175 30.32 8.55 -2.09
N LYS A 176 29.75 9.60 -2.67
CA LYS A 176 30.45 10.46 -3.64
C LYS A 176 31.62 11.20 -2.99
N GLU A 177 31.43 11.72 -1.78
CA GLU A 177 32.51 12.41 -1.03
C GLU A 177 33.67 11.47 -0.64
N LEU A 178 33.39 10.19 -0.36
CA LEU A 178 34.39 9.18 -0.05
C LEU A 178 35.25 8.75 -1.25
N LYS A 179 34.73 8.97 -2.48
CA LYS A 179 35.41 8.58 -3.74
C LYS A 179 36.29 9.68 -4.33
N PHE A 180 36.29 10.86 -3.74
CA PHE A 180 37.14 12.01 -4.11
C PHE A 180 38.14 12.31 -3.00
#